data_41247d8e6c13fec47fa7d1aa88bf8424
#
_entry.id   41247d8e6c13fec47fa7d1aa88bf8424
#
_cell.length_a   1.000
_cell.length_b   1.000
_cell.length_c   1.000
_cell.angle_alpha   90.00
_cell.angle_beta   90.00
_cell.angle_gamma   90.00
#
_symmetry.space_group_name_H-M   'P 1'
#
loop_
_entity.id
_entity.type
_entity.pdbx_description
1 polymer ?
#
loop_
_entity_poly.entity_id
_entity_poly.type
_entity_poly.pdbx_seq_one_letter_code
_entity_poly.pdbx_strand_id
1 'polypeptide(L)'
;MKTFSLTSHSIKLVPAATSHAEGLARLVRQNVAHLYAYLPAVAKVAALAEARHYLEAAVARAAEGEILEWYLFFGDELCGSIRVKDIDHHDGKAQIGYFLGYQFEGQGFMTASVRVILDYCFHSLQLNRIELR
;
A
#
# COMPACT_ATOMS: atom_id res chain seq x y z
N MET A 1 7.25 -10.39 4.70
CA MET A 1 7.03 -8.94 4.86
C MET A 1 6.73 -8.65 6.31
N LYS A 2 7.14 -7.53 6.80
CA LYS A 2 6.93 -7.18 8.20
C LYS A 2 6.04 -5.95 8.36
N THR A 3 5.47 -5.81 9.54
CA THR A 3 4.71 -4.64 9.95
C THR A 3 5.66 -3.56 10.46
N PHE A 4 5.41 -2.32 10.07
CA PHE A 4 6.15 -1.16 10.56
C PHE A 4 5.25 -0.29 11.41
N SER A 5 5.77 0.21 12.53
CA SER A 5 5.04 1.13 13.40
C SER A 5 5.70 2.50 13.36
N LEU A 6 4.93 3.51 12.96
CA LEU A 6 5.39 4.90 12.87
C LEU A 6 4.78 5.67 14.04
N THR A 7 5.43 5.62 15.19
CA THR A 7 4.88 6.18 16.44
C THR A 7 4.63 7.68 16.38
N SER A 8 5.46 8.41 15.64
CA SER A 8 5.30 9.88 15.51
C SER A 8 3.98 10.29 14.87
N HIS A 9 3.35 9.42 14.08
CA HIS A 9 2.09 9.69 13.40
C HIS A 9 0.99 8.72 13.80
N SER A 10 1.24 7.82 14.73
CA SER A 10 0.31 6.77 15.16
C SER A 10 -0.16 5.90 13.99
N ILE A 11 0.72 5.66 13.02
CA ILE A 11 0.44 4.89 11.81
C ILE A 11 1.14 3.54 11.89
N LYS A 12 0.45 2.49 11.41
CA LYS A 12 1.04 1.19 11.17
C LYS A 12 0.98 0.86 9.70
N LEU A 13 2.04 0.28 9.17
CA LEU A 13 2.08 -0.29 7.83
C LEU A 13 2.02 -1.80 7.98
N VAL A 14 0.93 -2.39 7.55
CA VAL A 14 0.66 -3.82 7.72
C VAL A 14 0.65 -4.50 6.35
N PRO A 15 1.37 -5.62 6.18
CA PRO A 15 1.33 -6.34 4.90
C PRO A 15 -0.10 -6.70 4.50
N ALA A 16 -0.37 -6.67 3.19
CA ALA A 16 -1.69 -7.01 2.67
C ALA A 16 -2.17 -8.36 3.19
N ALA A 17 -3.42 -8.41 3.62
CA ALA A 17 -4.06 -9.63 4.14
C ALA A 17 -5.54 -9.58 3.80
N THR A 18 -6.16 -10.76 3.66
CA THR A 18 -7.58 -10.83 3.34
C THR A 18 -8.46 -10.24 4.42
N SER A 19 -7.99 -10.19 5.67
CA SER A 19 -8.67 -9.53 6.78
C SER A 19 -8.88 -8.03 6.58
N HIS A 20 -8.15 -7.41 5.64
CA HIS A 20 -8.30 -5.99 5.32
C HIS A 20 -9.43 -5.68 4.33
N ALA A 21 -10.17 -6.71 3.87
CA ALA A 21 -11.14 -6.55 2.80
C ALA A 21 -12.26 -5.54 3.13
N GLU A 22 -12.80 -5.60 4.35
CA GLU A 22 -13.86 -4.68 4.76
C GLU A 22 -13.38 -3.23 4.81
N GLY A 23 -12.20 -3.01 5.41
CA GLY A 23 -11.59 -1.68 5.48
C GLY A 23 -11.26 -1.13 4.10
N LEU A 24 -10.71 -1.97 3.22
CA LEU A 24 -10.38 -1.57 1.86
C LEU A 24 -11.63 -1.19 1.07
N ALA A 25 -12.67 -2.02 1.11
CA ALA A 25 -13.92 -1.74 0.42
C ALA A 25 -14.55 -0.43 0.90
N ARG A 26 -14.52 -0.19 2.21
CA ARG A 26 -15.03 1.06 2.80
C ARG A 26 -14.24 2.27 2.29
N LEU A 27 -12.91 2.18 2.33
CA LEU A 27 -12.05 3.27 1.88
C LEU A 27 -12.30 3.60 0.40
N VAL A 28 -12.42 2.57 -0.43
CA VAL A 28 -12.68 2.75 -1.86
C VAL A 28 -14.04 3.41 -2.08
N ARG A 29 -15.09 2.95 -1.38
CA ARG A 29 -16.42 3.57 -1.50
C ARG A 29 -16.42 5.05 -1.12
N GLN A 30 -15.64 5.42 -0.11
CA GLN A 30 -15.54 6.81 0.35
C GLN A 30 -14.74 7.70 -0.58
N ASN A 31 -13.94 7.11 -1.48
CA ASN A 31 -12.98 7.84 -2.31
C ASN A 31 -13.07 7.48 -3.80
N VAL A 32 -14.22 6.96 -4.27
CA VAL A 32 -14.34 6.44 -5.64
C VAL A 32 -13.89 7.44 -6.70
N ALA A 33 -14.36 8.68 -6.63
CA ALA A 33 -14.02 9.68 -7.65
C ALA A 33 -12.53 9.99 -7.66
N HIS A 34 -11.93 10.12 -6.48
CA HIS A 34 -10.50 10.41 -6.33
C HIS A 34 -9.65 9.24 -6.83
N LEU A 35 -10.00 8.01 -6.40
CA LEU A 35 -9.25 6.82 -6.79
C LEU A 35 -9.42 6.47 -8.26
N TYR A 36 -10.61 6.67 -8.79
CA TYR A 36 -10.89 6.35 -10.20
C TYR A 36 -10.00 7.16 -11.15
N ALA A 37 -9.72 8.41 -10.82
CA ALA A 37 -8.87 9.27 -11.64
C ALA A 37 -7.41 8.79 -11.68
N TYR A 38 -6.90 8.21 -10.57
CA TYR A 38 -5.49 7.85 -10.44
C TYR A 38 -5.23 6.35 -10.44
N LEU A 39 -6.16 5.54 -9.91
CA LEU A 39 -6.01 4.10 -9.74
C LEU A 39 -7.30 3.37 -10.09
N PRO A 40 -7.67 3.32 -11.39
CA PRO A 40 -8.96 2.73 -11.79
C PRO A 40 -9.17 1.29 -11.32
N ALA A 41 -8.10 0.48 -11.29
CA ALA A 41 -8.19 -0.91 -10.85
C ALA A 41 -8.59 -1.01 -9.38
N VAL A 42 -8.03 -0.13 -8.51
CA VAL A 42 -8.37 -0.09 -7.09
C VAL A 42 -9.78 0.42 -6.89
N ALA A 43 -10.22 1.40 -7.67
CA ALA A 43 -11.56 1.96 -7.56
C ALA A 43 -12.68 0.93 -7.84
N LYS A 44 -12.35 -0.20 -8.45
CA LYS A 44 -13.31 -1.28 -8.72
C LYS A 44 -13.55 -2.19 -7.52
N VAL A 45 -12.74 -2.11 -6.46
CA VAL A 45 -12.86 -3.01 -5.29
C VAL A 45 -13.73 -2.40 -4.19
N ALA A 46 -14.87 -1.80 -4.58
CA ALA A 46 -15.78 -1.15 -3.64
C ALA A 46 -16.68 -2.14 -2.88
N ALA A 47 -16.85 -3.36 -3.39
CA ALA A 47 -17.62 -4.38 -2.72
C ALA A 47 -16.70 -5.35 -1.97
N LEU A 48 -17.22 -5.94 -0.90
CA LEU A 48 -16.44 -6.83 -0.02
C LEU A 48 -15.84 -8.02 -0.79
N ALA A 49 -16.61 -8.64 -1.68
CA ALA A 49 -16.14 -9.79 -2.45
C ALA A 49 -14.96 -9.43 -3.37
N GLU A 50 -15.06 -8.30 -4.07
CA GLU A 50 -13.99 -7.81 -4.95
C GLU A 50 -12.77 -7.40 -4.15
N ALA A 51 -12.95 -6.78 -3.00
CA ALA A 51 -11.84 -6.40 -2.13
C ALA A 51 -11.10 -7.63 -1.61
N ARG A 52 -11.83 -8.67 -1.21
CA ARG A 52 -11.22 -9.92 -0.76
C ARG A 52 -10.43 -10.58 -1.88
N HIS A 53 -11.01 -10.64 -3.08
CA HIS A 53 -10.35 -11.22 -4.24
C HIS A 53 -9.07 -10.47 -4.59
N TYR A 54 -9.14 -9.15 -4.58
CA TYR A 54 -7.96 -8.30 -4.81
C TYR A 54 -6.86 -8.61 -3.79
N LEU A 55 -7.22 -8.72 -2.51
CA LEU A 55 -6.24 -8.98 -1.45
C LEU A 55 -5.65 -10.39 -1.52
N GLU A 56 -6.44 -11.39 -1.92
CA GLU A 56 -5.92 -12.74 -2.15
C GLU A 56 -4.82 -12.71 -3.22
N ALA A 57 -5.04 -11.97 -4.30
CA ALA A 57 -4.05 -11.81 -5.36
C ALA A 57 -2.81 -11.05 -4.85
N ALA A 58 -3.00 -10.03 -4.03
CA ALA A 58 -1.89 -9.26 -3.46
C ALA A 58 -1.01 -10.12 -2.56
N VAL A 59 -1.62 -10.97 -1.73
CA VAL A 59 -0.88 -11.90 -0.86
C VAL A 59 -0.07 -12.89 -1.71
N ALA A 60 -0.67 -13.43 -2.78
CA ALA A 60 0.01 -14.38 -3.66
C ALA A 60 1.21 -13.74 -4.36
N ARG A 61 1.06 -12.51 -4.86
CA ARG A 61 2.15 -11.79 -5.52
C ARG A 61 3.29 -11.47 -4.56
N ALA A 62 2.97 -11.13 -3.32
CA ALA A 62 3.98 -10.87 -2.30
C ALA A 62 4.80 -12.13 -1.99
N ALA A 63 4.14 -13.28 -1.92
CA ALA A 63 4.82 -14.55 -1.69
C ALA A 63 5.81 -14.90 -2.81
N GLU A 64 5.53 -14.44 -4.02
CA GLU A 64 6.41 -14.64 -5.18
C GLU A 64 7.45 -13.52 -5.34
N GLY A 65 7.40 -12.49 -4.49
CA GLY A 65 8.31 -11.35 -4.56
C GLY A 65 8.06 -10.41 -5.73
N GLU A 66 6.89 -10.49 -6.37
CA GLU A 66 6.56 -9.67 -7.54
C GLU A 66 6.11 -8.28 -7.18
N ILE A 67 5.15 -8.18 -6.25
CA ILE A 67 4.60 -6.92 -5.76
C ILE A 67 4.46 -7.04 -4.26
N LEU A 68 5.05 -6.11 -3.54
CA LEU A 68 4.91 -6.02 -2.10
C LEU A 68 3.93 -4.90 -1.78
N GLU A 69 2.94 -5.18 -0.95
CA GLU A 69 1.89 -4.22 -0.66
C GLU A 69 1.62 -4.15 0.83
N TRP A 70 1.60 -2.93 1.36
CA TRP A 70 1.26 -2.64 2.75
C TRP A 70 0.05 -1.73 2.81
N TYR A 71 -0.72 -1.86 3.87
CA TYR A 71 -1.84 -0.98 4.16
C TYR A 71 -1.53 -0.11 5.36
N LEU A 72 -1.95 1.16 5.27
CA LEU A 72 -1.76 2.15 6.33
C LEU A 72 -2.96 2.11 7.24
N PHE A 73 -2.71 1.98 8.55
CA PHE A 73 -3.75 2.04 9.57
C PHE A 73 -3.47 3.18 10.54
N PHE A 74 -4.49 4.01 10.76
CA PHE A 74 -4.49 5.01 11.81
C PHE A 74 -5.43 4.49 12.90
N GLY A 75 -4.87 3.95 13.97
CA GLY A 75 -5.65 3.12 14.89
C GLY A 75 -6.16 1.88 14.15
N ASP A 76 -7.46 1.68 14.17
CA ASP A 76 -8.10 0.55 13.48
C ASP A 76 -8.61 0.92 12.09
N GLU A 77 -8.41 2.17 11.67
CA GLU A 77 -8.96 2.66 10.41
C GLU A 77 -7.94 2.54 9.29
N LEU A 78 -8.34 1.85 8.22
CA LEU A 78 -7.51 1.69 7.02
C LEU A 78 -7.56 3.00 6.22
N CYS A 79 -6.38 3.62 6.02
CA CYS A 79 -6.26 4.95 5.43
C CYS A 79 -5.79 4.95 3.98
N GLY A 80 -5.02 3.94 3.58
CA GLY A 80 -4.43 3.91 2.26
C GLY A 80 -3.53 2.70 2.08
N SER A 81 -2.78 2.70 0.99
CA SER A 81 -1.82 1.63 0.73
C SER A 81 -0.56 2.15 0.05
N ILE A 82 0.49 1.36 0.14
CA ILE A 82 1.75 1.63 -0.53
C ILE A 82 2.24 0.30 -1.13
N ARG A 83 2.71 0.35 -2.37
CA ARG A 83 3.16 -0.83 -3.11
C ARG A 83 4.55 -0.64 -3.66
N VAL A 84 5.36 -1.70 -3.59
CA VAL A 84 6.63 -1.81 -4.29
C VAL A 84 6.41 -2.79 -5.44
N LYS A 85 6.53 -2.32 -6.66
CA LYS A 85 6.24 -3.11 -7.86
C LYS A 85 7.38 -3.00 -8.87
N ASP A 86 7.29 -3.80 -9.93
CA ASP A 86 8.30 -3.86 -10.98
C ASP A 86 9.71 -4.05 -10.40
N ILE A 87 9.80 -4.97 -9.43
CA ILE A 87 11.04 -5.26 -8.71
C ILE A 87 11.97 -6.01 -9.64
N ASP A 88 13.13 -5.42 -9.93
CA ASP A 88 14.17 -6.00 -10.76
C ASP A 88 15.44 -6.15 -9.92
N HIS A 89 15.65 -7.35 -9.39
CA HIS A 89 16.80 -7.63 -8.54
C HIS A 89 18.12 -7.61 -9.31
N HIS A 90 18.07 -7.85 -10.60
CA HIS A 90 19.28 -7.82 -11.44
C HIS A 90 19.80 -6.39 -11.58
N ASP A 91 18.92 -5.45 -11.92
CA ASP A 91 19.29 -4.04 -12.08
C ASP A 91 19.15 -3.25 -10.78
N GLY A 92 18.63 -3.84 -9.71
CA GLY A 92 18.51 -3.20 -8.41
C GLY A 92 17.50 -2.07 -8.38
N LYS A 93 16.38 -2.18 -9.10
CA LYS A 93 15.40 -1.11 -9.20
C LYS A 93 13.99 -1.60 -8.95
N ALA A 94 13.10 -0.68 -8.57
CA ALA A 94 11.67 -0.92 -8.40
C ALA A 94 10.91 0.40 -8.51
N GLN A 95 9.60 0.31 -8.49
CA GLN A 95 8.71 1.46 -8.45
C GLN A 95 7.88 1.43 -7.18
N ILE A 96 7.59 2.59 -6.61
CA ILE A 96 6.65 2.74 -5.49
C ILE A 96 5.42 3.48 -5.99
N GLY A 97 4.25 2.89 -5.77
CA GLY A 97 2.96 3.52 -5.96
C GLY A 97 2.21 3.56 -4.64
N TYR A 98 1.33 4.53 -4.47
CA TYR A 98 0.55 4.65 -3.24
C TYR A 98 -0.74 5.39 -3.47
N PHE A 99 -1.70 5.19 -2.55
CA PHE A 99 -2.86 6.07 -2.44
C PHE A 99 -3.20 6.29 -0.97
N LEU A 100 -3.88 7.40 -0.71
CA LEU A 100 -4.33 7.77 0.62
C LEU A 100 -5.76 8.29 0.49
N GLY A 101 -6.64 7.90 1.41
CA GLY A 101 -7.99 8.43 1.46
C GLY A 101 -7.95 9.94 1.62
N TYR A 102 -8.84 10.64 0.92
CA TYR A 102 -8.89 12.10 0.91
C TYR A 102 -8.94 12.70 2.32
N GLN A 103 -9.71 12.08 3.20
CA GLN A 103 -9.87 12.55 4.58
C GLN A 103 -8.60 12.45 5.43
N PHE A 104 -7.58 11.74 4.96
CA PHE A 104 -6.32 11.56 5.69
C PHE A 104 -5.17 12.38 5.11
N GLU A 105 -5.40 13.13 4.04
CA GLU A 105 -4.37 13.94 3.41
C GLU A 105 -3.98 15.13 4.28
N GLY A 106 -2.76 15.64 4.06
CA GLY A 106 -2.27 16.84 4.73
C GLY A 106 -1.74 16.63 6.14
N GLN A 107 -1.61 15.38 6.59
CA GLN A 107 -1.12 15.08 7.95
C GLN A 107 0.27 14.44 7.95
N GLY A 108 0.89 14.32 6.79
CA GLY A 108 2.23 13.74 6.66
C GLY A 108 2.26 12.20 6.73
N PHE A 109 1.11 11.54 6.73
CA PHE A 109 1.03 10.07 6.84
C PHE A 109 1.77 9.38 5.70
N MET A 110 1.50 9.79 4.45
CA MET A 110 2.12 9.13 3.30
C MET A 110 3.61 9.45 3.19
N THR A 111 4.02 10.68 3.48
CA THR A 111 5.43 11.05 3.47
C THR A 111 6.24 10.20 4.45
N ALA A 112 5.74 10.04 5.66
CA ALA A 112 6.39 9.21 6.68
C ALA A 112 6.43 7.74 6.25
N SER A 113 5.33 7.24 5.67
CA SER A 113 5.23 5.85 5.23
C SER A 113 6.16 5.54 4.07
N VAL A 114 6.22 6.42 3.07
CA VAL A 114 7.12 6.26 1.92
C VAL A 114 8.57 6.19 2.38
N ARG A 115 8.95 7.04 3.34
CA ARG A 115 10.31 7.05 3.88
C ARG A 115 10.68 5.70 4.49
N VAL A 116 9.79 5.09 5.26
CA VAL A 116 10.02 3.79 5.87
C VAL A 116 10.16 2.70 4.80
N ILE A 117 9.30 2.73 3.78
CA ILE A 117 9.37 1.74 2.70
C ILE A 117 10.61 1.92 1.84
N LEU A 118 11.05 3.17 1.60
CA LEU A 118 12.31 3.41 0.89
C LEU A 118 13.49 2.80 1.65
N ASP A 119 13.55 2.99 2.96
CA ASP A 119 14.61 2.39 3.78
C ASP A 119 14.57 0.87 3.66
N TYR A 120 13.40 0.27 3.69
CA TYR A 120 13.24 -1.17 3.51
C TYR A 120 13.77 -1.62 2.14
N CYS A 121 13.44 -0.90 1.08
CA CYS A 121 13.90 -1.22 -0.28
C CYS A 121 15.43 -1.16 -0.39
N PHE A 122 16.05 -0.12 0.15
CA PHE A 122 17.49 0.04 0.02
C PHE A 122 18.28 -0.90 0.95
N HIS A 123 17.82 -1.11 2.17
CA HIS A 123 18.57 -1.88 3.16
C HIS A 123 18.21 -3.36 3.17
N SER A 124 16.93 -3.70 3.10
CA SER A 124 16.50 -5.11 3.19
C SER A 124 16.41 -5.78 1.84
N LEU A 125 15.91 -5.10 0.81
CA LEU A 125 15.83 -5.64 -0.54
C LEU A 125 17.09 -5.34 -1.36
N GLN A 126 17.97 -4.49 -0.84
CA GLN A 126 19.24 -4.11 -1.48
C GLN A 126 19.06 -3.54 -2.88
N LEU A 127 18.01 -2.75 -3.06
CA LEU A 127 17.76 -2.04 -4.30
C LEU A 127 18.60 -0.76 -4.36
N ASN A 128 18.89 -0.29 -5.57
CA ASN A 128 19.73 0.88 -5.80
C ASN A 128 18.92 2.09 -6.25
N ARG A 129 17.79 1.86 -6.88
CA ARG A 129 16.99 2.93 -7.49
C ARG A 129 15.51 2.66 -7.33
N ILE A 130 14.78 3.67 -6.88
CA ILE A 130 13.34 3.61 -6.70
C ILE A 130 12.69 4.76 -7.45
N GLU A 131 11.72 4.46 -8.28
CA GLU A 131 10.91 5.46 -8.97
C GLU A 131 9.55 5.58 -8.27
N LEU A 132 9.13 6.82 -8.05
CA LEU A 132 7.81 7.11 -7.46
C LEU A 132 6.80 7.31 -8.57
N ARG A 133 5.64 6.71 -8.38
CA ARG A 133 4.55 6.81 -9.33
C ARG A 133 3.21 7.17 -8.71
#